data_800ce9dd5a837708aeb5c83733370ca3
#
_entry.id   800ce9dd5a837708aeb5c83733370ca3
#
_cell.length_a   1.000
_cell.length_b   1.000
_cell.length_c   1.000
_cell.angle_alpha   90.00
_cell.angle_beta   90.00
_cell.angle_gamma   90.00
#
_symmetry.space_group_name_H-M   'P 1'
#
loop_
_entity.id
_entity.type
_entity.pdbx_description
1 polymer ?
#
loop_
_entity_poly.entity_id
_entity_poly.type
_entity_poly.pdbx_seq_one_letter_code
_entity_poly.pdbx_strand_id
1 'polypeptide(L)'
;MPEPSSAMFYNLTMSKLKLTSWNVNGIRAVSKKGFFEWFETFKPDVLGLQETKISADQLTPELTERKGYKSFFAHAEKRGYSGVGIYTKIEPISVQEGFGVKRFDDEGRTLVADFGDFLLANIYFPNGAANEDRLAYKMDFYTEFLKWAKKQSKAGKKLIVCGDFNTAHKPIDLARPKENEKISGFLPEERDWMDKYVKAGNIDSFREFDQGKDKYTWWHMRTNARERNVGWRIDYFFVNELLKDQITGAGILADVMGSDHCPVTLDLKV
;
A
#
# COMPACT_ATOMS: atom_id res chain seq x y z
N MET A 1 -30.76 2.78 52.48
CA MET A 1 -29.44 2.86 51.81
C MET A 1 -29.64 2.28 50.42
N PRO A 2 -29.43 3.03 49.35
CA PRO A 2 -29.50 2.47 47.99
C PRO A 2 -28.21 1.70 47.68
N GLU A 3 -28.37 0.50 47.12
CA GLU A 3 -27.29 -0.33 46.64
C GLU A 3 -26.51 0.34 45.50
N PRO A 4 -25.19 0.11 45.38
CA PRO A 4 -24.41 0.69 44.30
C PRO A 4 -24.73 0.00 42.97
N SER A 5 -25.12 0.81 42.00
CA SER A 5 -25.33 0.47 40.60
C SER A 5 -24.10 -0.30 40.06
N SER A 6 -24.33 -1.54 39.60
CA SER A 6 -23.35 -2.34 38.91
C SER A 6 -22.94 -1.60 37.63
N ALA A 7 -21.70 -1.08 37.63
CA ALA A 7 -21.07 -0.58 36.41
C ALA A 7 -20.94 -1.72 35.41
N MET A 8 -21.72 -1.66 34.36
CA MET A 8 -21.69 -2.56 33.22
C MET A 8 -20.37 -2.31 32.50
N PHE A 9 -19.36 -3.11 32.82
CA PHE A 9 -18.11 -3.16 32.03
C PHE A 9 -18.50 -3.69 30.65
N TYR A 10 -18.69 -2.78 29.69
CA TYR A 10 -18.67 -3.16 28.28
C TYR A 10 -17.27 -3.73 28.01
N ASN A 11 -17.19 -5.03 27.86
CA ASN A 11 -16.06 -5.69 27.21
C ASN A 11 -16.04 -5.17 25.77
N LEU A 12 -15.27 -4.11 25.53
CA LEU A 12 -14.88 -3.69 24.20
C LEU A 12 -14.01 -4.83 23.63
N THR A 13 -14.66 -5.77 22.93
CA THR A 13 -13.94 -6.72 22.09
C THR A 13 -13.26 -5.90 21.02
N MET A 14 -11.96 -5.65 21.23
CA MET A 14 -11.12 -4.96 20.25
C MET A 14 -11.16 -5.79 18.97
N SER A 15 -11.71 -5.22 17.91
CA SER A 15 -11.79 -5.89 16.61
C SER A 15 -10.42 -5.93 15.95
N LYS A 16 -10.10 -7.06 15.30
CA LYS A 16 -8.91 -7.18 14.46
C LYS A 16 -9.31 -6.83 13.03
N LEU A 17 -8.55 -5.93 12.42
CA LEU A 17 -8.68 -5.59 11.01
C LEU A 17 -7.52 -6.16 10.22
N LYS A 18 -7.83 -6.77 9.09
CA LYS A 18 -6.85 -7.24 8.11
C LYS A 18 -6.83 -6.31 6.91
N LEU A 19 -5.79 -5.52 6.80
CA LEU A 19 -5.53 -4.68 5.64
C LEU A 19 -4.61 -5.42 4.67
N THR A 20 -4.84 -5.24 3.38
CA THR A 20 -4.02 -5.85 2.34
C THR A 20 -3.73 -4.82 1.26
N SER A 21 -2.55 -4.89 0.66
CA SER A 21 -2.13 -4.05 -0.45
C SER A 21 -1.53 -4.91 -1.55
N TRP A 22 -1.90 -4.66 -2.81
CA TRP A 22 -1.42 -5.43 -3.95
C TRP A 22 -1.32 -4.58 -5.21
N ASN A 23 -0.13 -4.43 -5.76
CA ASN A 23 0.05 -3.97 -7.13
C ASN A 23 -0.38 -5.09 -8.09
N VAL A 24 -1.47 -4.87 -8.81
CA VAL A 24 -2.10 -5.90 -9.66
C VAL A 24 -1.65 -5.85 -11.12
N ASN A 25 -0.83 -4.86 -11.49
CA ASN A 25 -0.33 -4.69 -12.85
C ASN A 25 -1.44 -4.80 -13.92
N GLY A 26 -2.59 -4.19 -13.63
CA GLY A 26 -3.79 -4.17 -14.48
C GLY A 26 -4.92 -5.03 -13.93
N ILE A 27 -5.96 -4.38 -13.39
CA ILE A 27 -7.08 -5.08 -12.73
C ILE A 27 -7.80 -6.05 -13.67
N ARG A 28 -8.00 -5.67 -14.94
CA ARG A 28 -8.64 -6.53 -15.95
C ARG A 28 -7.79 -7.77 -16.29
N ALA A 29 -6.47 -7.64 -16.21
CA ALA A 29 -5.57 -8.76 -16.48
C ALA A 29 -5.50 -9.74 -15.31
N VAL A 30 -5.38 -9.23 -14.08
CA VAL A 30 -5.31 -10.05 -12.88
C VAL A 30 -6.65 -10.74 -12.58
N SER A 31 -7.79 -10.12 -12.91
CA SER A 31 -9.12 -10.72 -12.74
C SER A 31 -9.28 -12.03 -13.51
N LYS A 32 -8.61 -12.14 -14.67
CA LYS A 32 -8.59 -13.38 -15.47
C LYS A 32 -7.61 -14.45 -14.95
N LYS A 33 -6.90 -14.15 -13.88
CA LYS A 33 -5.83 -14.99 -13.30
C LYS A 33 -6.11 -15.37 -11.85
N GLY A 34 -7.37 -15.41 -11.44
CA GLY A 34 -7.77 -15.86 -10.11
C GLY A 34 -7.80 -14.79 -9.02
N PHE A 35 -7.76 -13.48 -9.39
CA PHE A 35 -7.81 -12.39 -8.40
C PHE A 35 -9.05 -12.44 -7.53
N PHE A 36 -10.23 -12.61 -8.13
CA PHE A 36 -11.48 -12.57 -7.39
C PHE A 36 -11.69 -13.83 -6.55
N GLU A 37 -11.24 -15.00 -7.02
CA GLU A 37 -11.26 -16.25 -6.25
C GLU A 37 -10.38 -16.12 -5.00
N TRP A 38 -9.18 -15.53 -5.15
CA TRP A 38 -8.32 -15.24 -4.02
C TRP A 38 -8.98 -14.21 -3.07
N PHE A 39 -9.51 -13.10 -3.60
CA PHE A 39 -10.14 -12.04 -2.82
C PHE A 39 -11.33 -12.54 -1.99
N GLU A 40 -12.19 -13.36 -2.59
CA GLU A 40 -13.37 -13.96 -1.93
C GLU A 40 -13.02 -15.04 -0.89
N THR A 41 -11.84 -15.66 -1.03
CA THR A 41 -11.32 -16.65 -0.06
C THR A 41 -10.59 -15.95 1.09
N PHE A 42 -9.70 -15.01 0.77
CA PHE A 42 -8.86 -14.32 1.74
C PHE A 42 -9.66 -13.30 2.59
N LYS A 43 -10.63 -12.62 1.98
CA LYS A 43 -11.60 -11.69 2.61
C LYS A 43 -10.95 -10.61 3.47
N PRO A 44 -10.02 -9.81 2.94
CA PRO A 44 -9.44 -8.70 3.70
C PRO A 44 -10.56 -7.72 4.13
N ASP A 45 -10.35 -6.97 5.21
CA ASP A 45 -11.30 -5.95 5.60
C ASP A 45 -11.14 -4.68 4.76
N VAL A 46 -9.89 -4.37 4.37
CA VAL A 46 -9.56 -3.35 3.37
C VAL A 46 -8.49 -3.89 2.43
N LEU A 47 -8.69 -3.69 1.12
CA LEU A 47 -7.73 -4.04 0.08
C LEU A 47 -7.41 -2.80 -0.75
N GLY A 48 -6.15 -2.35 -0.69
CA GLY A 48 -5.59 -1.33 -1.58
C GLY A 48 -4.98 -1.97 -2.81
N LEU A 49 -5.31 -1.44 -3.98
CA LEU A 49 -4.76 -1.87 -5.27
C LEU A 49 -3.94 -0.77 -5.90
N GLN A 50 -2.82 -1.13 -6.53
CA GLN A 50 -2.02 -0.23 -7.34
C GLN A 50 -1.92 -0.75 -8.77
N GLU A 51 -1.62 0.14 -9.69
CA GLU A 51 -1.58 -0.14 -11.13
C GLU A 51 -2.85 -0.80 -11.66
N THR A 52 -4.01 -0.24 -11.33
CA THR A 52 -5.28 -0.76 -11.84
C THR A 52 -5.39 -0.65 -13.36
N LYS A 53 -4.69 0.34 -13.96
CA LYS A 53 -4.60 0.57 -15.42
C LYS A 53 -5.96 0.57 -16.13
N ILE A 54 -6.96 1.09 -15.42
CA ILE A 54 -8.34 1.18 -15.90
C ILE A 54 -8.82 2.63 -15.83
N SER A 55 -9.60 3.08 -16.80
CA SER A 55 -10.28 4.37 -16.77
C SER A 55 -11.73 4.21 -16.33
N ALA A 56 -12.36 5.31 -15.89
CA ALA A 56 -13.70 5.27 -15.30
C ALA A 56 -14.76 4.63 -16.25
N ASP A 57 -14.67 4.91 -17.54
CA ASP A 57 -15.55 4.33 -18.56
C ASP A 57 -15.35 2.82 -18.82
N GLN A 58 -14.31 2.23 -18.26
CA GLN A 58 -14.00 0.80 -18.36
C GLN A 58 -14.35 0.02 -17.09
N LEU A 59 -14.77 0.71 -16.02
CA LEU A 59 -15.25 0.04 -14.81
C LEU A 59 -16.58 -0.67 -15.12
N THR A 60 -16.62 -1.95 -14.78
CA THR A 60 -17.83 -2.78 -14.92
C THR A 60 -18.34 -3.20 -13.54
N PRO A 61 -19.63 -3.56 -13.41
CA PRO A 61 -20.17 -4.09 -12.15
C PRO A 61 -19.34 -5.26 -11.58
N GLU A 62 -18.81 -6.15 -12.46
CA GLU A 62 -17.97 -7.26 -12.02
C GLU A 62 -16.69 -6.79 -11.33
N LEU A 63 -16.19 -5.59 -11.64
CA LEU A 63 -15.02 -5.02 -11.00
C LEU A 63 -15.36 -4.22 -9.74
N THR A 64 -16.52 -3.56 -9.70
CA THR A 64 -16.86 -2.61 -8.64
C THR A 64 -17.78 -3.18 -7.56
N GLU A 65 -18.67 -4.12 -7.94
CA GLU A 65 -19.68 -4.67 -7.04
C GLU A 65 -19.23 -6.00 -6.46
N ARG A 66 -18.77 -5.97 -5.21
CA ARG A 66 -18.40 -7.16 -4.45
C ARG A 66 -19.25 -7.27 -3.20
N LYS A 67 -19.83 -8.44 -2.97
CA LYS A 67 -20.73 -8.67 -1.82
C LYS A 67 -20.04 -8.31 -0.50
N GLY A 68 -20.61 -7.32 0.19
CA GLY A 68 -20.10 -6.85 1.48
C GLY A 68 -18.92 -5.88 1.38
N TYR A 69 -18.61 -5.38 0.17
CA TYR A 69 -17.57 -4.38 -0.01
C TYR A 69 -18.12 -3.16 -0.76
N LYS A 70 -17.58 -1.99 -0.40
CA LYS A 70 -17.58 -0.80 -1.25
C LYS A 70 -16.27 -0.71 -1.99
N SER A 71 -16.28 -0.07 -3.15
CA SER A 71 -15.08 0.15 -3.95
C SER A 71 -14.94 1.60 -4.38
N PHE A 72 -13.70 2.07 -4.40
CA PHE A 72 -13.31 3.42 -4.81
C PHE A 72 -12.11 3.32 -5.73
N PHE A 73 -12.07 4.14 -6.79
CA PHE A 73 -10.99 4.13 -7.76
C PHE A 73 -10.55 5.55 -8.09
N ALA A 74 -9.25 5.76 -8.21
CA ALA A 74 -8.66 6.93 -8.83
C ALA A 74 -7.99 6.52 -10.14
N HIS A 75 -8.18 7.32 -11.18
CA HIS A 75 -7.74 7.03 -12.53
C HIS A 75 -6.75 8.09 -13.01
N ALA A 76 -5.76 7.65 -13.80
CA ALA A 76 -4.92 8.60 -14.51
C ALA A 76 -5.69 9.22 -15.69
N GLU A 77 -5.39 10.48 -16.02
CA GLU A 77 -5.88 11.10 -17.26
C GLU A 77 -5.43 10.29 -18.50
N LYS A 78 -4.21 9.74 -18.46
CA LYS A 78 -3.69 8.85 -19.49
C LYS A 78 -4.30 7.46 -19.37
N ARG A 79 -5.08 7.04 -20.36
CA ARG A 79 -5.72 5.71 -20.40
C ARG A 79 -4.71 4.56 -20.30
N GLY A 80 -5.07 3.54 -19.54
CA GLY A 80 -4.25 2.31 -19.38
C GLY A 80 -2.95 2.50 -18.61
N TYR A 81 -2.84 3.58 -17.84
CA TYR A 81 -1.67 3.97 -17.07
C TYR A 81 -2.03 4.13 -15.59
N SER A 82 -1.10 3.80 -14.68
CA SER A 82 -1.25 4.03 -13.24
C SER A 82 -2.61 3.56 -12.68
N GLY A 83 -3.25 4.39 -11.85
CA GLY A 83 -4.53 4.12 -11.22
C GLY A 83 -4.41 3.30 -9.94
N VAL A 84 -5.20 3.64 -8.94
CA VAL A 84 -5.31 2.91 -7.68
C VAL A 84 -6.77 2.61 -7.35
N GLY A 85 -7.01 1.60 -6.50
CA GLY A 85 -8.35 1.23 -6.05
C GLY A 85 -8.37 0.82 -4.59
N ILE A 86 -9.50 0.93 -3.93
CA ILE A 86 -9.74 0.42 -2.58
C ILE A 86 -11.04 -0.38 -2.61
N TYR A 87 -11.01 -1.61 -2.08
CA TYR A 87 -12.21 -2.34 -1.65
C TYR A 87 -12.22 -2.37 -0.14
N THR A 88 -13.37 -2.11 0.48
CA THR A 88 -13.50 -2.05 1.94
C THR A 88 -14.85 -2.58 2.42
N LYS A 89 -14.83 -3.37 3.52
CA LYS A 89 -16.03 -3.74 4.29
C LYS A 89 -16.45 -2.64 5.24
N ILE A 90 -15.51 -1.75 5.60
CA ILE A 90 -15.74 -0.65 6.55
C ILE A 90 -16.14 0.57 5.76
N GLU A 91 -17.22 1.25 6.17
CA GLU A 91 -17.62 2.51 5.57
C GLU A 91 -16.61 3.61 5.90
N PRO A 92 -15.93 4.20 4.91
CA PRO A 92 -15.09 5.37 5.17
C PRO A 92 -15.95 6.61 5.38
N ILE A 93 -15.53 7.50 6.27
CA ILE A 93 -16.16 8.82 6.47
C ILE A 93 -16.00 9.66 5.20
N SER A 94 -14.83 9.54 4.54
CA SER A 94 -14.56 10.19 3.27
C SER A 94 -13.47 9.46 2.50
N VAL A 95 -13.50 9.61 1.17
CA VAL A 95 -12.42 9.16 0.28
C VAL A 95 -12.02 10.33 -0.60
N GLN A 96 -10.75 10.64 -0.63
CA GLN A 96 -10.16 11.70 -1.44
C GLN A 96 -9.24 11.10 -2.49
N GLU A 97 -9.36 11.54 -3.74
CA GLU A 97 -8.39 11.28 -4.79
C GLU A 97 -7.22 12.28 -4.68
N GLY A 98 -6.00 11.75 -4.73
CA GLY A 98 -4.80 12.54 -4.59
C GLY A 98 -4.49 13.00 -3.16
N PHE A 99 -3.42 13.77 -3.03
CA PHE A 99 -3.02 14.41 -1.76
C PHE A 99 -2.87 15.93 -1.88
N GLY A 100 -3.46 16.53 -2.93
CA GLY A 100 -3.58 17.97 -3.13
C GLY A 100 -2.45 18.60 -3.95
N VAL A 101 -1.74 17.82 -4.77
CA VAL A 101 -0.73 18.30 -5.71
C VAL A 101 -1.13 17.88 -7.13
N LYS A 102 -1.81 18.78 -7.85
CA LYS A 102 -2.47 18.48 -9.13
C LYS A 102 -1.62 17.63 -10.08
N ARG A 103 -0.35 17.99 -10.34
CA ARG A 103 0.52 17.26 -11.28
C ARG A 103 0.76 15.79 -10.91
N PHE A 104 0.55 15.41 -9.64
CA PHE A 104 0.63 14.04 -9.17
C PHE A 104 -0.73 13.37 -9.11
N ASP A 105 -1.76 14.16 -8.76
CA ASP A 105 -3.12 13.69 -8.65
C ASP A 105 -3.69 13.32 -10.04
N ASP A 106 -3.30 14.05 -11.11
CA ASP A 106 -3.65 13.76 -12.52
C ASP A 106 -3.17 12.37 -13.01
N GLU A 107 -2.19 11.76 -12.33
CA GLU A 107 -1.76 10.39 -12.64
C GLU A 107 -2.56 9.30 -11.86
N GLY A 108 -3.56 9.69 -11.05
CA GLY A 108 -4.45 8.74 -10.34
C GLY A 108 -3.69 7.80 -9.40
N ARG A 109 -2.65 8.30 -8.71
CA ARG A 109 -1.70 7.48 -7.93
C ARG A 109 -2.09 7.29 -6.48
N THR A 110 -3.09 8.03 -5.99
CA THR A 110 -3.36 8.09 -4.56
C THR A 110 -4.86 8.10 -4.28
N LEU A 111 -5.28 7.25 -3.34
CA LEU A 111 -6.56 7.34 -2.65
C LEU A 111 -6.30 7.46 -1.16
N VAL A 112 -6.92 8.45 -0.52
CA VAL A 112 -6.88 8.62 0.94
C VAL A 112 -8.27 8.38 1.48
N ALA A 113 -8.44 7.31 2.26
CA ALA A 113 -9.69 6.97 2.93
C ALA A 113 -9.59 7.30 4.43
N ASP A 114 -10.52 8.10 4.95
CA ASP A 114 -10.67 8.38 6.38
C ASP A 114 -11.69 7.41 6.97
N PHE A 115 -11.23 6.52 7.85
CA PHE A 115 -12.08 5.58 8.57
C PHE A 115 -12.45 6.06 9.99
N GLY A 116 -12.10 7.31 10.34
CA GLY A 116 -12.29 7.87 11.67
C GLY A 116 -11.15 7.52 12.62
N ASP A 117 -10.96 6.24 12.90
CA ASP A 117 -9.88 5.75 13.76
C ASP A 117 -8.49 5.87 13.11
N PHE A 118 -8.42 5.83 11.79
CA PHE A 118 -7.18 6.00 11.03
C PHE A 118 -7.45 6.54 9.62
N LEU A 119 -6.41 7.15 9.03
CA LEU A 119 -6.33 7.46 7.61
C LEU A 119 -5.56 6.33 6.90
N LEU A 120 -6.10 5.83 5.81
CA LEU A 120 -5.38 4.95 4.88
C LEU A 120 -5.05 5.70 3.61
N ALA A 121 -3.77 5.86 3.32
CA ALA A 121 -3.29 6.34 2.02
C ALA A 121 -2.79 5.14 1.20
N ASN A 122 -3.55 4.77 0.17
CA ASN A 122 -3.19 3.76 -0.81
C ASN A 122 -2.51 4.42 -1.99
N ILE A 123 -1.23 4.09 -2.25
CA ILE A 123 -0.38 4.87 -3.15
C ILE A 123 0.39 3.97 -4.12
N TYR A 124 0.42 4.38 -5.38
CA TYR A 124 1.35 3.90 -6.39
C TYR A 124 2.43 4.96 -6.63
N PHE A 125 3.54 4.86 -5.93
CA PHE A 125 4.65 5.79 -6.11
C PHE A 125 5.25 5.69 -7.51
N PRO A 126 5.71 6.81 -8.10
CA PRO A 126 6.26 6.79 -9.46
C PRO A 126 7.47 5.87 -9.59
N ASN A 127 7.57 5.17 -10.72
CA ASN A 127 8.79 4.47 -11.14
C ASN A 127 9.72 5.46 -11.82
N GLY A 128 11.01 5.46 -11.45
CA GLY A 128 12.03 6.37 -11.99
C GLY A 128 12.92 5.76 -13.08
N ALA A 129 12.71 4.48 -13.45
CA ALA A 129 13.65 3.75 -14.29
C ALA A 129 13.61 4.14 -15.79
N ALA A 130 12.57 4.87 -16.25
CA ALA A 130 12.41 5.15 -17.68
C ALA A 130 13.43 6.15 -18.22
N ASN A 131 13.72 7.22 -17.49
CA ASN A 131 14.66 8.28 -17.82
C ASN A 131 14.87 9.24 -16.63
N GLU A 132 15.76 10.22 -16.77
CA GLU A 132 16.08 11.21 -15.74
C GLU A 132 14.86 12.05 -15.34
N ASP A 133 14.00 12.45 -16.29
CA ASP A 133 12.79 13.23 -16.00
C ASP A 133 11.82 12.44 -15.10
N ARG A 134 11.68 11.14 -15.31
CA ARG A 134 10.84 10.29 -14.47
C ARG A 134 11.46 10.06 -13.09
N LEU A 135 12.78 9.99 -12.99
CA LEU A 135 13.45 9.95 -11.70
C LEU A 135 13.25 11.27 -10.93
N ALA A 136 13.46 12.42 -11.59
CA ALA A 136 13.20 13.72 -11.00
C ALA A 136 11.74 13.85 -10.52
N TYR A 137 10.78 13.44 -11.36
CA TYR A 137 9.37 13.41 -10.99
C TYR A 137 9.08 12.52 -9.77
N LYS A 138 9.72 11.37 -9.67
CA LYS A 138 9.62 10.47 -8.51
C LYS A 138 10.16 11.14 -7.24
N MET A 139 11.33 11.77 -7.32
CA MET A 139 11.93 12.44 -6.16
C MET A 139 11.13 13.66 -5.71
N ASP A 140 10.50 14.38 -6.64
CA ASP A 140 9.56 15.46 -6.34
C ASP A 140 8.29 14.93 -5.66
N PHE A 141 7.71 13.84 -6.20
CA PHE A 141 6.56 13.17 -5.58
C PHE A 141 6.89 12.75 -4.14
N TYR A 142 8.02 12.14 -3.93
CA TYR A 142 8.53 11.75 -2.62
C TYR A 142 8.62 12.93 -1.65
N THR A 143 9.13 14.05 -2.13
CA THR A 143 9.30 15.28 -1.33
C THR A 143 7.94 15.84 -0.89
N GLU A 144 7.00 15.97 -1.81
CA GLU A 144 5.66 16.50 -1.51
C GLU A 144 4.83 15.53 -0.65
N PHE A 145 4.94 14.24 -0.93
CA PHE A 145 4.28 13.22 -0.11
C PHE A 145 4.78 13.22 1.34
N LEU A 146 6.09 13.34 1.57
CA LEU A 146 6.65 13.44 2.92
C LEU A 146 6.13 14.68 3.67
N LYS A 147 5.97 15.82 2.99
CA LYS A 147 5.37 17.03 3.57
C LYS A 147 3.93 16.77 3.99
N TRP A 148 3.15 16.15 3.09
CA TRP A 148 1.76 15.78 3.36
C TRP A 148 1.65 14.81 4.55
N ALA A 149 2.41 13.73 4.56
CA ALA A 149 2.40 12.73 5.64
C ALA A 149 2.75 13.36 7.01
N LYS A 150 3.79 14.21 7.05
CA LYS A 150 4.15 14.96 8.26
C LYS A 150 3.02 15.89 8.73
N LYS A 151 2.29 16.52 7.80
CA LYS A 151 1.12 17.37 8.14
C LYS A 151 0.03 16.53 8.80
N GLN A 152 -0.28 15.33 8.28
CA GLN A 152 -1.27 14.44 8.88
C GLN A 152 -0.86 14.00 10.29
N SER A 153 0.38 13.57 10.47
CA SER A 153 0.91 13.16 11.78
C SER A 153 0.91 14.30 12.80
N LYS A 154 1.29 15.52 12.39
CA LYS A 154 1.22 16.73 13.25
C LYS A 154 -0.21 17.11 13.63
N ALA A 155 -1.19 16.78 12.79
CA ALA A 155 -2.62 16.97 13.10
C ALA A 155 -3.18 15.85 14.01
N GLY A 156 -2.34 14.94 14.50
CA GLY A 156 -2.75 13.84 15.38
C GLY A 156 -3.46 12.71 14.65
N LYS A 157 -3.43 12.67 13.31
CA LYS A 157 -4.05 11.60 12.54
C LYS A 157 -3.20 10.32 12.62
N LYS A 158 -3.82 9.21 12.98
CA LYS A 158 -3.23 7.88 12.85
C LYS A 158 -3.14 7.55 11.36
N LEU A 159 -1.93 7.50 10.80
CA LEU A 159 -1.72 7.35 9.36
C LEU A 159 -1.16 5.98 9.03
N ILE A 160 -1.83 5.30 8.12
CA ILE A 160 -1.37 4.09 7.43
C ILE A 160 -1.11 4.45 5.98
N VAL A 161 0.05 4.10 5.47
CA VAL A 161 0.41 4.24 4.06
C VAL A 161 0.70 2.86 3.51
N CYS A 162 -0.01 2.46 2.48
CA CYS A 162 0.24 1.21 1.79
C CYS A 162 0.44 1.42 0.29
N GLY A 163 1.12 0.48 -0.32
CA GLY A 163 1.27 0.42 -1.77
C GLY A 163 2.66 0.10 -2.25
N ASP A 164 2.83 0.28 -3.55
CA ASP A 164 4.10 0.10 -4.25
C ASP A 164 4.92 1.40 -4.20
N PHE A 165 5.99 1.37 -3.44
CA PHE A 165 6.93 2.51 -3.31
C PHE A 165 7.94 2.57 -4.45
N ASN A 166 7.98 1.54 -5.30
CA ASN A 166 8.97 1.43 -6.37
C ASN A 166 10.42 1.58 -5.88
N THR A 167 10.68 1.26 -4.60
CA THR A 167 12.02 1.37 -3.99
C THR A 167 12.22 0.32 -2.91
N ALA A 168 13.29 -0.45 -3.01
CA ALA A 168 13.80 -1.29 -1.94
C ALA A 168 14.61 -0.43 -0.96
N HIS A 169 14.29 -0.48 0.34
CA HIS A 169 14.87 0.43 1.33
C HIS A 169 16.32 0.07 1.68
N LYS A 170 16.55 -1.16 2.06
CA LYS A 170 17.85 -1.63 2.57
C LYS A 170 18.40 -2.77 1.70
N PRO A 171 19.70 -3.08 1.78
CA PRO A 171 20.28 -4.20 1.02
C PRO A 171 19.61 -5.55 1.28
N ILE A 172 18.96 -5.74 2.41
CA ILE A 172 18.19 -6.95 2.74
C ILE A 172 16.87 -7.04 1.94
N ASP A 173 16.41 -5.93 1.36
CA ASP A 173 15.12 -5.81 0.68
C ASP A 173 15.17 -6.15 -0.81
N LEU A 174 16.32 -6.56 -1.33
CA LEU A 174 16.44 -7.04 -2.71
C LEU A 174 17.51 -8.09 -2.87
N ALA A 175 17.33 -8.94 -3.86
CA ALA A 175 18.39 -9.81 -4.34
C ALA A 175 19.48 -8.99 -5.05
N ARG A 176 20.74 -9.38 -4.85
CA ARG A 176 21.91 -8.79 -5.53
C ARG A 176 22.03 -7.27 -5.35
N PRO A 177 22.08 -6.75 -4.12
CA PRO A 177 22.07 -5.31 -3.87
C PRO A 177 23.23 -4.58 -4.55
N LYS A 178 24.45 -5.15 -4.56
CA LYS A 178 25.63 -4.53 -5.18
C LYS A 178 25.47 -4.30 -6.69
N GLU A 179 24.81 -5.23 -7.40
CA GLU A 179 24.56 -5.13 -8.83
C GLU A 179 23.51 -4.05 -9.17
N ASN A 180 22.67 -3.69 -8.21
CA ASN A 180 21.53 -2.81 -8.39
C ASN A 180 21.71 -1.40 -7.81
N GLU A 181 22.86 -1.06 -7.22
CA GLU A 181 23.10 0.27 -6.57
C GLU A 181 22.94 1.46 -7.52
N LYS A 182 23.03 1.24 -8.83
CA LYS A 182 22.88 2.27 -9.87
C LYS A 182 21.56 2.16 -10.64
N ILE A 183 20.61 1.34 -10.15
CA ILE A 183 19.32 1.10 -10.79
C ILE A 183 18.24 1.82 -9.99
N SER A 184 17.35 2.58 -10.68
CA SER A 184 16.20 3.21 -10.02
C SER A 184 15.33 2.14 -9.33
N GLY A 185 14.91 2.47 -8.12
CA GLY A 185 14.34 1.56 -7.15
C GLY A 185 15.34 1.14 -6.08
N PHE A 186 16.66 1.41 -6.28
CA PHE A 186 17.69 1.20 -5.26
C PHE A 186 18.81 2.24 -5.29
N LEU A 187 18.60 3.38 -5.96
CA LEU A 187 19.56 4.48 -5.97
C LEU A 187 19.77 5.04 -4.55
N PRO A 188 20.96 5.59 -4.24
CA PRO A 188 21.24 6.20 -2.95
C PRO A 188 20.20 7.24 -2.54
N GLU A 189 19.83 8.16 -3.43
CA GLU A 189 18.85 9.23 -3.17
C GLU A 189 17.45 8.69 -2.86
N GLU A 190 17.01 7.59 -3.50
CA GLU A 190 15.73 6.94 -3.23
C GLU A 190 15.74 6.30 -1.83
N ARG A 191 16.82 5.62 -1.46
CA ARG A 191 17.01 5.01 -0.13
C ARG A 191 17.15 6.06 0.97
N ASP A 192 17.86 7.17 0.69
CA ASP A 192 17.98 8.30 1.59
C ASP A 192 16.61 8.92 1.89
N TRP A 193 15.72 8.97 0.88
CA TRP A 193 14.36 9.42 1.13
C TRP A 193 13.59 8.44 2.02
N MET A 194 13.71 7.13 1.82
CA MET A 194 13.11 6.12 2.69
C MET A 194 13.62 6.26 4.14
N ASP A 195 14.93 6.53 4.32
CA ASP A 195 15.51 6.82 5.64
C ASP A 195 14.90 8.08 6.27
N LYS A 196 14.69 9.15 5.48
CA LYS A 196 14.03 10.37 5.95
C LYS A 196 12.57 10.13 6.31
N TYR A 197 11.89 9.24 5.57
CA TYR A 197 10.50 8.86 5.83
C TYR A 197 10.36 8.08 7.15
N VAL A 198 11.24 7.10 7.38
CA VAL A 198 11.31 6.36 8.66
C VAL A 198 11.69 7.29 9.82
N LYS A 199 12.72 8.13 9.66
CA LYS A 199 13.12 9.12 10.69
C LYS A 199 12.03 10.15 11.02
N ALA A 200 11.04 10.31 10.14
CA ALA A 200 9.88 11.17 10.40
C ALA A 200 8.79 10.50 11.25
N GLY A 201 9.06 9.30 11.81
CA GLY A 201 8.14 8.57 12.68
C GLY A 201 7.22 7.62 11.93
N ASN A 202 7.65 7.12 10.75
CA ASN A 202 6.90 6.10 10.02
C ASN A 202 7.62 4.74 10.17
N ILE A 203 6.87 3.74 10.57
CA ILE A 203 7.36 2.39 10.92
C ILE A 203 7.08 1.46 9.75
N ASP A 204 8.10 0.77 9.23
CA ASP A 204 7.94 -0.34 8.30
C ASP A 204 7.35 -1.53 9.06
N SER A 205 6.05 -1.74 8.93
CA SER A 205 5.32 -2.72 9.71
C SER A 205 5.83 -4.15 9.51
N PHE A 206 6.25 -4.51 8.31
CA PHE A 206 6.77 -5.85 8.04
C PHE A 206 8.08 -6.10 8.83
N ARG A 207 8.96 -5.10 8.89
CA ARG A 207 10.24 -5.23 9.59
C ARG A 207 10.12 -5.23 11.12
N GLU A 208 8.97 -4.88 11.68
CA GLU A 208 8.68 -5.10 13.12
C GLU A 208 8.51 -6.60 13.44
N PHE A 209 8.09 -7.43 12.49
CA PHE A 209 7.79 -8.86 12.71
C PHE A 209 8.79 -9.80 12.03
N ASP A 210 9.38 -9.42 10.89
CA ASP A 210 10.31 -10.27 10.14
C ASP A 210 11.56 -9.51 9.72
N GLN A 211 12.70 -9.87 10.34
CA GLN A 211 14.04 -9.36 10.04
C GLN A 211 14.82 -10.29 9.09
N GLY A 212 14.15 -11.31 8.53
CA GLY A 212 14.76 -12.30 7.65
C GLY A 212 15.10 -11.76 6.26
N LYS A 213 16.02 -12.44 5.61
CA LYS A 213 16.41 -12.22 4.21
C LYS A 213 15.41 -12.87 3.26
N ASP A 214 15.56 -12.55 1.98
CA ASP A 214 14.87 -13.22 0.86
C ASP A 214 13.34 -13.09 0.92
N LYS A 215 12.86 -12.00 1.50
CA LYS A 215 11.47 -11.63 1.62
C LYS A 215 11.16 -10.51 0.61
N TYR A 216 10.61 -10.89 -0.54
CA TYR A 216 10.38 -9.97 -1.65
C TYR A 216 8.89 -9.88 -1.98
N THR A 217 8.50 -8.79 -2.67
CA THR A 217 7.12 -8.52 -3.06
C THR A 217 6.96 -8.42 -4.56
N TRP A 218 8.05 -8.20 -5.30
CA TRP A 218 8.10 -8.05 -6.75
C TRP A 218 9.23 -8.89 -7.37
N TRP A 219 8.93 -9.47 -8.54
CA TRP A 219 9.89 -10.23 -9.35
C TRP A 219 9.74 -9.89 -10.83
N HIS A 220 10.85 -9.64 -11.49
CA HIS A 220 10.81 -9.39 -12.92
C HIS A 220 10.18 -10.57 -13.67
N MET A 221 9.22 -10.30 -14.57
CA MET A 221 8.45 -11.37 -15.27
C MET A 221 9.30 -12.27 -16.17
N ARG A 222 10.47 -11.81 -16.58
CA ARG A 222 11.38 -12.61 -17.42
C ARG A 222 12.33 -13.43 -16.55
N THR A 223 12.94 -14.45 -17.14
CA THR A 223 14.04 -15.23 -16.52
C THR A 223 13.65 -16.07 -15.32
N ASN A 224 12.36 -16.43 -15.13
CA ASN A 224 11.86 -17.19 -13.99
C ASN A 224 12.35 -16.63 -12.64
N ALA A 225 12.35 -15.29 -12.53
CA ALA A 225 12.91 -14.60 -11.37
C ALA A 225 12.20 -14.97 -10.07
N ARG A 226 10.86 -15.17 -10.11
CA ARG A 226 10.07 -15.53 -8.94
C ARG A 226 10.37 -16.95 -8.45
N GLU A 227 10.49 -17.94 -9.34
CA GLU A 227 10.85 -19.31 -8.99
C GLU A 227 12.24 -19.39 -8.34
N ARG A 228 13.18 -18.53 -8.79
CA ARG A 228 14.55 -18.43 -8.24
C ARG A 228 14.65 -17.50 -7.04
N ASN A 229 13.54 -16.89 -6.65
CA ASN A 229 13.44 -15.84 -5.64
C ASN A 229 14.46 -14.69 -5.82
N VAL A 230 14.66 -14.24 -7.07
CA VAL A 230 15.48 -13.06 -7.39
C VAL A 230 14.53 -11.86 -7.50
N GLY A 231 14.18 -11.30 -6.37
CA GLY A 231 13.14 -10.30 -6.24
C GLY A 231 13.56 -9.06 -5.45
N TRP A 232 12.59 -8.15 -5.30
CA TRP A 232 12.72 -6.89 -4.55
C TRP A 232 11.51 -6.75 -3.63
N ARG A 233 11.69 -6.22 -2.44
CA ARG A 233 10.62 -5.78 -1.55
C ARG A 233 10.41 -4.28 -1.78
N ILE A 234 9.39 -3.94 -2.53
CA ILE A 234 9.05 -2.57 -2.92
C ILE A 234 7.62 -2.18 -2.56
N ASP A 235 6.82 -3.15 -2.10
CA ASP A 235 5.48 -2.94 -1.57
C ASP A 235 5.52 -2.95 -0.04
N TYR A 236 4.86 -1.98 0.59
CA TYR A 236 4.95 -1.76 2.02
C TYR A 236 3.60 -1.45 2.64
N PHE A 237 3.52 -1.69 3.95
CA PHE A 237 2.70 -0.96 4.89
C PHE A 237 3.60 -0.18 5.83
N PHE A 238 3.48 1.14 5.80
CA PHE A 238 4.03 2.01 6.83
C PHE A 238 2.91 2.53 7.72
N VAL A 239 3.16 2.59 9.02
CA VAL A 239 2.26 3.23 9.99
C VAL A 239 3.02 4.31 10.73
N ASN A 240 2.34 5.40 11.12
CA ASN A 240 3.01 6.35 12.00
C ASN A 240 3.02 5.85 13.46
N GLU A 241 3.88 6.44 14.30
CA GLU A 241 4.11 6.03 15.69
C GLU A 241 2.83 5.97 16.53
N LEU A 242 1.78 6.73 16.16
CA LEU A 242 0.49 6.72 16.87
C LEU A 242 -0.26 5.38 16.75
N LEU A 243 0.15 4.53 15.79
CA LEU A 243 -0.44 3.20 15.58
C LEU A 243 0.46 2.06 16.06
N LYS A 244 1.66 2.34 16.57
CA LYS A 244 2.66 1.31 16.87
C LYS A 244 2.11 0.17 17.74
N ASP A 245 1.43 0.51 18.83
CA ASP A 245 0.89 -0.48 19.78
C ASP A 245 -0.37 -1.19 19.27
N GLN A 246 -0.88 -0.77 18.12
CA GLN A 246 -2.06 -1.38 17.48
C GLN A 246 -1.70 -2.39 16.40
N ILE A 247 -0.44 -2.45 15.94
CA ILE A 247 0.02 -3.43 14.97
C ILE A 247 0.14 -4.80 15.68
N THR A 248 -0.52 -5.82 15.12
CA THR A 248 -0.50 -7.18 15.67
C THR A 248 0.13 -8.22 14.73
N GLY A 249 0.40 -7.82 13.48
CA GLY A 249 1.04 -8.67 12.49
C GLY A 249 1.24 -7.93 11.17
N ALA A 250 2.20 -8.40 10.39
CA ALA A 250 2.42 -7.99 9.01
C ALA A 250 3.00 -9.17 8.23
N GLY A 251 2.71 -9.24 6.92
CA GLY A 251 3.11 -10.38 6.12
C GLY A 251 3.27 -10.06 4.63
N ILE A 252 3.91 -11.00 3.94
CA ILE A 252 4.07 -11.05 2.48
C ILE A 252 3.46 -12.36 1.99
N LEU A 253 2.51 -12.30 1.08
CA LEU A 253 1.82 -13.47 0.54
C LEU A 253 2.49 -13.93 -0.76
N ALA A 254 3.74 -14.38 -0.66
CA ALA A 254 4.59 -14.68 -1.82
C ALA A 254 4.03 -15.76 -2.75
N ASP A 255 3.14 -16.63 -2.27
CA ASP A 255 2.52 -17.71 -3.06
C ASP A 255 1.30 -17.25 -3.87
N VAL A 256 0.79 -16.02 -3.64
CA VAL A 256 -0.34 -15.47 -4.40
C VAL A 256 0.13 -15.03 -5.77
N MET A 257 -0.42 -15.66 -6.79
CA MET A 257 -0.04 -15.46 -8.20
C MET A 257 -1.03 -14.52 -8.90
N GLY A 258 -0.70 -14.12 -10.15
CA GLY A 258 -1.57 -13.29 -11.01
C GLY A 258 -0.91 -11.99 -11.45
N SER A 259 -0.07 -11.40 -10.60
CA SER A 259 0.76 -10.22 -10.90
C SER A 259 2.25 -10.56 -10.75
N ASP A 260 3.12 -9.68 -11.23
CA ASP A 260 4.56 -9.70 -10.93
C ASP A 260 4.87 -9.22 -9.50
N HIS A 261 3.89 -8.64 -8.81
CA HIS A 261 3.90 -8.43 -7.38
C HIS A 261 3.07 -9.49 -6.65
N CYS A 262 3.28 -9.62 -5.35
CA CYS A 262 2.39 -10.36 -4.45
C CYS A 262 1.77 -9.42 -3.41
N PRO A 263 0.64 -9.82 -2.78
CA PRO A 263 0.02 -9.01 -1.73
C PRO A 263 0.91 -8.90 -0.50
N VAL A 264 0.83 -7.75 0.18
CA VAL A 264 1.35 -7.54 1.54
C VAL A 264 0.19 -7.28 2.49
N THR A 265 0.36 -7.64 3.78
CA THR A 265 -0.69 -7.54 4.79
C THR A 265 -0.25 -6.77 6.01
N LEU A 266 -1.23 -6.15 6.67
CA LEU A 266 -1.11 -5.52 7.98
C LEU A 266 -2.32 -5.92 8.84
N ASP A 267 -2.08 -6.49 10.01
CA ASP A 267 -3.09 -6.79 11.02
C ASP A 267 -3.08 -5.71 12.10
N LEU A 268 -4.23 -5.08 12.32
CA LEU A 268 -4.43 -4.04 13.31
C LEU A 268 -5.43 -4.47 14.37
N LYS A 269 -5.23 -3.96 15.57
CA LYS A 269 -6.20 -3.98 16.66
C LYS A 269 -6.81 -2.58 16.82
N VAL A 270 -8.11 -2.47 16.59
CA VAL A 270 -8.88 -1.21 16.66
C VAL A 270 -10.00 -1.32 17.69
#